data_53b67f6c22bd0ad327b71f26e4ab9768
#
_entry.id   53b67f6c22bd0ad327b71f26e4ab9768
#
_cell.length_a   1.000
_cell.length_b   1.000
_cell.length_c   1.000
_cell.angle_alpha   90.00
_cell.angle_beta   90.00
_cell.angle_gamma   90.00
#
_symmetry.space_group_name_H-M   'P 1'
#
loop_
_entity.id
_entity.type
_entity.pdbx_description
1 polymer ?
#
loop_
_entity_poly.entity_id
_entity_poly.type
_entity_poly.pdbx_seq_one_letter_code
_entity_poly.pdbx_strand_id
1 'polypeptide(L)'
;MQNYELTIENGVITWVEDTDANGNPIEGILYIPKEATSFSTDAWVHLGCEADGIVVHKDNPEFSSANNCLLSKNGKKLLKTCKNSDVSKLTGLKGIGADAFQTMNEERDKFVFRIPDGVEVLDYRAFAISADEVEIIVPKSVIYVNLLAFMIHSQHTHIIFEGDPHLRIGTFGTAAEAQNSGFEVFQKMPAVLYPKAENITVTCQPGGKVSQYCKEYGILEV
;
A
#
# COMPACT_ATOMS: atom_id res chain seq x y z
N MET A 1 10.17 16.09 21.89
CA MET A 1 9.81 15.14 20.81
C MET A 1 9.34 13.89 21.52
N GLN A 2 8.07 13.56 21.39
CA GLN A 2 7.51 12.34 21.98
C GLN A 2 7.89 11.19 21.04
N ASN A 3 8.37 10.07 21.58
CA ASN A 3 8.73 8.92 20.77
C ASN A 3 7.57 7.92 20.79
N TYR A 4 7.37 7.21 19.70
CA TYR A 4 6.49 6.06 19.67
C TYR A 4 6.93 5.01 20.67
N GLU A 5 5.99 4.47 21.44
CA GLU A 5 6.23 3.33 22.32
C GLU A 5 5.79 2.05 21.64
N LEU A 6 6.66 1.03 21.70
CA LEU A 6 6.41 -0.27 21.08
C LEU A 6 6.31 -1.34 22.17
N THR A 7 5.25 -2.15 22.12
CA THR A 7 5.21 -3.39 22.90
C THR A 7 5.78 -4.52 22.04
N ILE A 8 6.82 -5.20 22.57
CA ILE A 8 7.51 -6.27 21.85
C ILE A 8 7.49 -7.54 22.72
N GLU A 9 6.95 -8.63 22.17
CA GLU A 9 6.89 -9.94 22.81
C GLU A 9 7.55 -10.98 21.91
N ASN A 10 8.61 -11.62 22.38
CA ASN A 10 9.36 -12.65 21.65
C ASN A 10 9.79 -12.20 20.23
N GLY A 11 10.18 -10.95 20.08
CA GLY A 11 10.59 -10.37 18.80
C GLY A 11 9.44 -9.88 17.91
N VAL A 12 8.19 -10.06 18.33
CA VAL A 12 7.01 -9.57 17.61
C VAL A 12 6.62 -8.22 18.20
N ILE A 13 6.50 -7.18 17.37
CA ILE A 13 5.83 -5.93 17.75
C ILE A 13 4.33 -6.23 17.79
N THR A 14 3.76 -6.23 19.00
CA THR A 14 2.35 -6.54 19.23
C THR A 14 1.47 -5.31 19.28
N TRP A 15 2.06 -4.15 19.62
CA TRP A 15 1.38 -2.88 19.69
C TRP A 15 2.31 -1.71 19.36
N VAL A 16 1.74 -0.68 18.74
CA VAL A 16 2.36 0.63 18.49
C VAL A 16 1.47 1.68 19.12
N GLU A 17 1.97 2.42 20.11
CA GLU A 17 1.25 3.54 20.69
C GLU A 17 1.38 4.73 19.75
N ASP A 18 0.27 5.10 19.07
CA ASP A 18 0.21 6.16 18.08
C ASP A 18 -0.46 7.43 18.59
N THR A 19 -0.93 7.42 19.86
CA THR A 19 -1.56 8.57 20.52
C THR A 19 -0.92 8.87 21.86
N ASP A 20 -0.92 10.15 22.25
CA ASP A 20 -0.49 10.59 23.58
C ASP A 20 -1.58 10.32 24.64
N ALA A 21 -1.27 10.60 25.91
CA ALA A 21 -2.20 10.43 27.03
C ALA A 21 -3.50 11.27 26.91
N ASN A 22 -3.55 12.22 25.99
CA ASN A 22 -4.72 13.06 25.71
C ASN A 22 -5.48 12.60 24.46
N GLY A 23 -5.00 11.52 23.79
CA GLY A 23 -5.57 10.99 22.56
C GLY A 23 -5.17 11.76 21.28
N ASN A 24 -4.13 12.62 21.34
CA ASN A 24 -3.60 13.26 20.14
C ASN A 24 -2.60 12.34 19.43
N PRO A 25 -2.54 12.34 18.10
CA PRO A 25 -1.53 11.60 17.34
C PRO A 25 -0.11 11.94 17.80
N ILE A 26 0.74 10.92 17.93
CA ILE A 26 2.15 11.10 18.23
C ILE A 26 2.88 11.47 16.94
N GLU A 27 3.46 12.68 16.91
CA GLU A 27 4.37 13.10 15.86
C GLU A 27 5.81 12.76 16.22
N GLY A 28 6.61 12.35 15.24
CA GLY A 28 8.03 12.07 15.44
C GLY A 28 8.52 10.83 14.69
N ILE A 29 9.67 10.31 15.14
CA ILE A 29 10.30 9.17 14.49
C ILE A 29 9.89 7.87 15.17
N LEU A 30 9.35 6.95 14.39
CA LEU A 30 9.13 5.57 14.78
C LEU A 30 10.45 4.80 14.69
N TYR A 31 10.97 4.36 15.83
CA TYR A 31 12.21 3.59 15.89
C TYR A 31 11.93 2.10 16.08
N ILE A 32 12.37 1.26 15.13
CA ILE A 32 12.27 -0.20 15.18
C ILE A 32 13.59 -0.78 15.69
N PRO A 33 13.61 -1.40 16.87
CA PRO A 33 14.84 -1.88 17.50
C PRO A 33 15.33 -3.19 16.87
N LYS A 34 16.53 -3.61 17.22
CA LYS A 34 17.17 -4.82 16.66
C LYS A 34 16.44 -6.12 17.02
N GLU A 35 15.74 -6.15 18.13
CA GLU A 35 15.02 -7.32 18.66
C GLU A 35 13.71 -7.60 17.89
N ALA A 36 13.18 -6.59 17.21
CA ALA A 36 11.92 -6.71 16.46
C ALA A 36 12.16 -7.46 15.15
N THR A 37 11.52 -8.62 14.99
CA THR A 37 11.66 -9.48 13.81
C THR A 37 10.37 -9.64 13.00
N SER A 38 9.24 -9.23 13.56
CA SER A 38 7.94 -9.27 12.91
C SER A 38 6.95 -8.31 13.58
N PHE A 39 5.74 -8.24 13.02
CA PHE A 39 4.62 -7.44 13.52
C PHE A 39 3.39 -8.32 13.65
N SER A 40 2.58 -8.09 14.68
CA SER A 40 1.20 -8.59 14.71
C SER A 40 0.35 -7.84 13.68
N THR A 41 -0.83 -8.39 13.35
CA THR A 41 -1.76 -7.73 12.43
C THR A 41 -2.19 -6.36 12.96
N ASP A 42 -2.49 -6.28 14.25
CA ASP A 42 -2.95 -5.04 14.89
C ASP A 42 -1.84 -3.97 14.88
N ALA A 43 -0.62 -4.34 15.28
CA ALA A 43 0.52 -3.43 15.21
C ALA A 43 0.81 -2.97 13.78
N TRP A 44 0.64 -3.85 12.78
CA TRP A 44 0.86 -3.50 11.38
C TRP A 44 -0.11 -2.45 10.86
N VAL A 45 -1.39 -2.52 11.26
CA VAL A 45 -2.41 -1.54 10.87
C VAL A 45 -2.12 -0.16 11.44
N HIS A 46 -1.63 -0.09 12.70
CA HIS A 46 -1.30 1.17 13.37
C HIS A 46 0.12 1.67 13.08
N LEU A 47 0.92 0.91 12.31
CA LEU A 47 2.32 1.24 12.09
C LEU A 47 2.49 2.49 11.25
N GLY A 48 2.88 3.58 11.88
CA GLY A 48 3.63 4.67 11.31
C GLY A 48 2.95 5.60 10.29
N CYS A 49 1.63 5.50 10.07
CA CYS A 49 0.97 6.39 9.12
C CYS A 49 1.18 7.88 9.46
N GLU A 50 1.11 8.22 10.76
CA GLU A 50 1.28 9.59 11.28
C GLU A 50 2.75 9.90 11.65
N ALA A 51 3.65 8.92 11.60
CA ALA A 51 5.05 9.16 11.93
C ALA A 51 5.73 10.07 10.90
N ASP A 52 6.57 10.98 11.38
CA ASP A 52 7.41 11.83 10.53
C ASP A 52 8.49 11.03 9.80
N GLY A 53 8.88 9.88 10.32
CA GLY A 53 9.84 8.98 9.71
C GLY A 53 9.92 7.63 10.41
N ILE A 54 10.48 6.66 9.70
CA ILE A 54 10.74 5.32 10.23
C ILE A 54 12.25 5.06 10.20
N VAL A 55 12.81 4.71 11.36
CA VAL A 55 14.22 4.35 11.49
C VAL A 55 14.34 2.95 12.09
N VAL A 56 15.10 2.10 11.43
CA VAL A 56 15.38 0.72 11.88
C VAL A 56 16.80 0.64 12.41
N HIS A 57 16.98 -0.04 13.54
CA HIS A 57 18.32 -0.30 14.08
C HIS A 57 19.19 -1.02 13.04
N LYS A 58 20.42 -0.58 12.84
CA LYS A 58 21.34 -1.10 11.81
C LYS A 58 21.55 -2.63 11.86
N ASP A 59 21.52 -3.20 13.06
CA ASP A 59 21.73 -4.62 13.31
C ASP A 59 20.39 -5.42 13.39
N ASN A 60 19.26 -4.80 13.01
CA ASN A 60 18.00 -5.54 12.90
C ASN A 60 18.15 -6.63 11.82
N PRO A 61 17.75 -7.90 12.07
CA PRO A 61 17.96 -9.01 11.14
C PRO A 61 16.99 -9.01 9.97
N GLU A 62 15.77 -8.46 10.13
CA GLU A 62 14.65 -8.62 9.18
C GLU A 62 14.34 -7.35 8.39
N PHE A 63 14.59 -6.19 9.00
CA PHE A 63 14.18 -4.91 8.45
C PHE A 63 15.35 -3.97 8.21
N SER A 64 15.12 -2.99 7.35
CA SER A 64 15.96 -1.83 7.15
C SER A 64 15.08 -0.60 6.91
N SER A 65 15.66 0.59 6.94
CA SER A 65 14.96 1.82 6.59
C SER A 65 15.82 2.72 5.72
N ALA A 66 15.18 3.42 4.78
CA ALA A 66 15.77 4.47 3.97
C ALA A 66 14.69 5.47 3.55
N ASN A 67 15.03 6.75 3.49
CA ASN A 67 14.14 7.83 3.06
C ASN A 67 12.78 7.81 3.80
N ASN A 68 12.81 7.58 5.11
CA ASN A 68 11.65 7.46 5.99
C ASN A 68 10.69 6.30 5.66
N CYS A 69 11.16 5.29 4.91
CA CYS A 69 10.39 4.10 4.57
C CYS A 69 10.89 2.89 5.36
N LEU A 70 9.98 2.00 5.75
CA LEU A 70 10.30 0.65 6.22
C LEU A 70 10.51 -0.27 5.02
N LEU A 71 11.61 -1.00 5.02
CA LEU A 71 12.01 -1.90 3.95
C LEU A 71 12.31 -3.30 4.50
N SER A 72 12.22 -4.31 3.64
CA SER A 72 12.86 -5.61 3.91
C SER A 72 14.36 -5.43 4.16
N LYS A 73 15.01 -6.36 4.88
CA LYS A 73 16.44 -6.28 5.24
C LYS A 73 17.35 -5.99 4.05
N ASN A 74 17.07 -6.59 2.90
CA ASN A 74 17.85 -6.41 1.68
C ASN A 74 17.49 -5.15 0.87
N GLY A 75 16.59 -4.31 1.38
CA GLY A 75 16.14 -3.08 0.72
C GLY A 75 15.29 -3.26 -0.54
N LYS A 76 14.95 -4.50 -0.91
CA LYS A 76 14.27 -4.78 -2.20
C LYS A 76 12.75 -4.68 -2.14
N LYS A 77 12.16 -4.67 -0.96
CA LYS A 77 10.70 -4.57 -0.80
C LYS A 77 10.36 -3.40 0.11
N LEU A 78 9.52 -2.50 -0.38
CA LEU A 78 8.87 -1.47 0.45
C LEU A 78 7.83 -2.15 1.31
N LEU A 79 7.91 -2.00 2.62
CA LEU A 79 7.00 -2.62 3.57
C LEU A 79 5.98 -1.61 4.12
N LYS A 80 6.40 -0.38 4.42
CA LYS A 80 5.51 0.68 4.93
C LYS A 80 6.07 2.05 4.61
N THR A 81 5.17 2.98 4.30
CA THR A 81 5.45 4.42 4.22
C THR A 81 4.96 5.13 5.48
N CYS A 82 5.42 6.35 5.71
CA CYS A 82 4.93 7.28 6.70
C CYS A 82 4.81 8.69 6.09
N LYS A 83 4.43 9.67 6.89
CA LYS A 83 4.12 11.05 6.45
C LYS A 83 5.18 11.68 5.53
N ASN A 84 6.46 11.54 5.85
CA ASN A 84 7.57 12.13 5.09
C ASN A 84 8.38 11.10 4.28
N SER A 85 7.77 9.98 3.90
CA SER A 85 8.43 8.99 3.06
C SER A 85 8.68 9.50 1.65
N ASP A 86 9.90 9.31 1.16
CA ASP A 86 10.27 9.62 -0.23
C ASP A 86 10.68 8.35 -0.98
N VAL A 87 9.67 7.66 -1.49
CA VAL A 87 9.84 6.41 -2.23
C VAL A 87 10.59 6.62 -3.55
N SER A 88 10.51 7.84 -4.14
CA SER A 88 11.19 8.15 -5.41
C SER A 88 12.71 8.07 -5.31
N LYS A 89 13.26 8.23 -4.11
CA LYS A 89 14.69 8.11 -3.82
C LYS A 89 15.16 6.69 -3.51
N LEU A 90 14.26 5.72 -3.42
CA LEU A 90 14.63 4.33 -3.20
C LEU A 90 15.12 3.70 -4.50
N THR A 91 16.28 3.06 -4.44
CA THR A 91 16.86 2.37 -5.59
C THR A 91 16.82 0.86 -5.40
N GLY A 92 16.64 0.13 -6.50
CA GLY A 92 16.69 -1.33 -6.48
C GLY A 92 15.47 -2.03 -5.90
N LEU A 93 14.36 -1.31 -5.68
CA LEU A 93 13.08 -1.92 -5.29
C LEU A 93 12.63 -2.93 -6.33
N LYS A 94 12.12 -4.07 -5.85
CA LYS A 94 11.52 -5.15 -6.63
C LYS A 94 10.05 -5.37 -6.30
N GLY A 95 9.58 -4.91 -5.14
CA GLY A 95 8.20 -5.06 -4.74
C GLY A 95 7.70 -3.96 -3.84
N ILE A 96 6.39 -3.70 -3.94
CA ILE A 96 5.63 -2.92 -2.97
C ILE A 96 4.82 -3.90 -2.16
N GLY A 97 5.04 -3.92 -0.86
CA GLY A 97 4.48 -4.88 0.08
C GLY A 97 3.01 -4.64 0.40
N ALA A 98 2.44 -5.57 1.17
CA ALA A 98 1.07 -5.46 1.61
C ALA A 98 0.89 -4.25 2.54
N ASP A 99 -0.18 -3.47 2.30
CA ASP A 99 -0.54 -2.26 3.04
C ASP A 99 0.60 -1.20 3.10
N ALA A 100 1.51 -1.19 2.11
CA ALA A 100 2.68 -0.30 2.12
C ALA A 100 2.27 1.19 2.08
N PHE A 101 1.23 1.53 1.33
CA PHE A 101 0.62 2.86 1.28
C PHE A 101 -0.76 2.81 1.92
N GLN A 102 -0.82 2.59 3.22
CA GLN A 102 -2.09 2.60 3.93
C GLN A 102 -2.38 4.01 4.45
N THR A 103 -3.31 4.72 3.80
CA THR A 103 -3.71 6.10 4.13
C THR A 103 -5.24 6.25 4.17
N MET A 104 -5.97 5.17 4.47
CA MET A 104 -7.44 5.16 4.39
C MET A 104 -8.13 6.06 5.42
N ASN A 105 -7.41 6.51 6.45
CA ASN A 105 -7.96 7.38 7.50
C ASN A 105 -7.58 8.86 7.29
N GLU A 106 -6.84 9.17 6.22
CA GLU A 106 -6.42 10.54 5.94
C GLU A 106 -7.34 11.17 4.88
N GLU A 107 -7.84 12.37 5.16
CA GLU A 107 -8.50 13.19 4.14
C GLU A 107 -7.43 13.86 3.28
N ARG A 108 -7.40 13.51 1.99
CA ARG A 108 -6.49 14.09 1.00
C ARG A 108 -7.28 14.53 -0.22
N ASP A 109 -7.01 15.74 -0.71
CA ASP A 109 -7.59 16.19 -1.98
C ASP A 109 -7.04 15.39 -3.16
N LYS A 110 -5.72 15.10 -3.14
CA LYS A 110 -5.07 14.44 -4.27
C LYS A 110 -3.90 13.54 -3.87
N PHE A 111 -3.82 12.36 -4.52
CA PHE A 111 -2.68 11.46 -4.47
C PHE A 111 -2.17 11.15 -5.87
N VAL A 112 -0.95 11.58 -6.20
CA VAL A 112 -0.29 11.27 -7.48
C VAL A 112 0.99 10.53 -7.20
N PHE A 113 1.15 9.35 -7.78
CA PHE A 113 2.32 8.52 -7.53
C PHE A 113 2.78 7.75 -8.77
N ARG A 114 4.07 7.88 -9.09
CA ARG A 114 4.72 7.01 -10.07
C ARG A 114 5.47 5.91 -9.32
N ILE A 115 5.11 4.66 -9.57
CA ILE A 115 5.84 3.51 -9.03
C ILE A 115 7.26 3.52 -9.59
N PRO A 116 8.32 3.35 -8.76
CA PRO A 116 9.70 3.34 -9.23
C PRO A 116 9.97 2.27 -10.29
N ASP A 117 10.75 2.62 -11.29
CA ASP A 117 11.22 1.66 -12.29
C ASP A 117 12.01 0.53 -11.62
N GLY A 118 11.80 -0.69 -12.09
CA GLY A 118 12.42 -1.89 -11.51
C GLY A 118 11.53 -2.64 -10.51
N VAL A 119 10.44 -2.03 -10.02
CA VAL A 119 9.41 -2.73 -9.25
C VAL A 119 8.72 -3.74 -10.17
N GLU A 120 8.62 -4.99 -9.72
CA GLU A 120 8.09 -6.13 -10.47
C GLU A 120 6.74 -6.60 -9.95
N VAL A 121 6.49 -6.43 -8.64
CA VAL A 121 5.30 -6.97 -7.96
C VAL A 121 4.65 -5.91 -7.07
N LEU A 122 3.31 -5.81 -7.18
CA LEU A 122 2.45 -5.09 -6.25
C LEU A 122 1.68 -6.11 -5.42
N ASP A 123 1.87 -6.08 -4.10
CA ASP A 123 1.25 -7.04 -3.20
C ASP A 123 -0.20 -6.67 -2.81
N TYR A 124 -0.79 -7.52 -1.99
CA TYR A 124 -2.12 -7.33 -1.41
C TYR A 124 -2.27 -5.95 -0.77
N ARG A 125 -3.28 -5.19 -1.18
CA ARG A 125 -3.56 -3.85 -0.65
C ARG A 125 -2.35 -2.89 -0.66
N ALA A 126 -1.44 -3.04 -1.62
CA ALA A 126 -0.24 -2.20 -1.72
C ALA A 126 -0.58 -0.71 -1.67
N PHE A 127 -1.70 -0.33 -2.28
CA PHE A 127 -2.28 1.01 -2.28
C PHE A 127 -3.69 0.97 -1.65
N ALA A 128 -3.76 0.99 -0.32
CA ALA A 128 -5.00 1.18 0.44
C ALA A 128 -5.17 2.67 0.76
N ILE A 129 -5.72 3.41 -0.20
CA ILE A 129 -5.69 4.89 -0.22
C ILE A 129 -7.11 5.45 -0.15
N SER A 130 -7.28 6.58 0.58
CA SER A 130 -8.45 7.44 0.50
C SER A 130 -8.00 8.84 0.08
N ALA A 131 -8.57 9.36 -1.02
CA ALA A 131 -8.33 10.71 -1.53
C ALA A 131 -9.45 11.10 -2.51
N ASP A 132 -9.69 12.39 -2.78
CA ASP A 132 -10.68 12.80 -3.77
C ASP A 132 -10.24 12.41 -5.19
N GLU A 133 -8.97 12.65 -5.51
CA GLU A 133 -8.36 12.29 -6.78
C GLU A 133 -7.14 11.39 -6.57
N VAL A 134 -7.05 10.29 -7.32
CA VAL A 134 -5.89 9.40 -7.31
C VAL A 134 -5.38 9.16 -8.72
N GLU A 135 -4.08 9.36 -8.93
CA GLU A 135 -3.39 8.97 -10.16
C GLU A 135 -2.18 8.10 -9.82
N ILE A 136 -2.12 6.90 -10.39
CA ILE A 136 -0.98 6.00 -10.20
C ILE A 136 -0.43 5.57 -11.56
N ILE A 137 0.88 5.81 -11.78
CA ILE A 137 1.59 5.36 -12.97
C ILE A 137 2.34 4.07 -12.63
N VAL A 138 1.99 3.00 -13.34
CA VAL A 138 2.54 1.65 -13.20
C VAL A 138 3.55 1.41 -14.33
N PRO A 139 4.87 1.33 -14.04
CA PRO A 139 5.90 1.21 -15.05
C PRO A 139 5.90 -0.18 -15.72
N LYS A 140 6.57 -0.28 -16.88
CA LYS A 140 6.69 -1.54 -17.64
C LYS A 140 7.35 -2.68 -16.88
N SER A 141 8.12 -2.37 -15.83
CA SER A 141 8.79 -3.37 -15.00
C SER A 141 7.82 -4.19 -14.14
N VAL A 142 6.63 -3.66 -13.85
CA VAL A 142 5.61 -4.40 -13.10
C VAL A 142 5.06 -5.53 -13.96
N ILE A 143 5.19 -6.76 -13.48
CA ILE A 143 4.76 -7.99 -14.17
C ILE A 143 3.55 -8.64 -13.50
N TYR A 144 3.32 -8.35 -12.21
CA TYR A 144 2.24 -8.95 -11.44
C TYR A 144 1.62 -7.96 -10.45
N VAL A 145 0.29 -7.92 -10.43
CA VAL A 145 -0.51 -7.10 -9.50
C VAL A 145 -1.47 -8.01 -8.75
N ASN A 146 -1.38 -8.00 -7.43
CA ASN A 146 -2.10 -8.91 -6.56
C ASN A 146 -3.54 -8.43 -6.28
N LEU A 147 -4.28 -9.28 -5.55
CA LEU A 147 -5.62 -9.02 -5.02
C LEU A 147 -5.63 -7.71 -4.22
N LEU A 148 -6.65 -6.87 -4.44
CA LEU A 148 -6.87 -5.59 -3.76
C LEU A 148 -5.68 -4.61 -3.83
N ALA A 149 -4.71 -4.84 -4.73
CA ALA A 149 -3.51 -3.99 -4.80
C ALA A 149 -3.85 -2.50 -4.93
N PHE A 150 -4.94 -2.19 -5.63
CA PHE A 150 -5.50 -0.84 -5.76
C PHE A 150 -6.85 -0.72 -5.02
N MET A 151 -6.85 -0.97 -3.70
CA MET A 151 -8.04 -0.72 -2.87
C MET A 151 -8.15 0.78 -2.59
N ILE A 152 -8.70 1.52 -3.56
CA ILE A 152 -8.72 2.99 -3.55
C ILE A 152 -10.15 3.49 -3.38
N HIS A 153 -10.35 4.33 -2.36
CA HIS A 153 -11.60 5.06 -2.13
C HIS A 153 -11.42 6.51 -2.59
N SER A 154 -12.00 6.83 -3.75
CA SER A 154 -11.89 8.15 -4.37
C SER A 154 -13.14 8.50 -5.16
N GLN A 155 -13.27 9.79 -5.51
CA GLN A 155 -14.24 10.24 -6.49
C GLN A 155 -13.74 9.97 -7.92
N HIS A 156 -12.40 10.09 -8.12
CA HIS A 156 -11.74 9.85 -9.39
C HIS A 156 -10.41 9.13 -9.20
N THR A 157 -10.31 7.91 -9.72
CA THR A 157 -9.07 7.14 -9.78
C THR A 157 -8.64 6.96 -11.21
N HIS A 158 -7.40 7.28 -11.54
CA HIS A 158 -6.79 7.01 -12.83
C HIS A 158 -5.52 6.17 -12.66
N ILE A 159 -5.53 4.96 -13.21
CA ILE A 159 -4.36 4.07 -13.20
C ILE A 159 -3.80 3.96 -14.62
N ILE A 160 -2.53 4.32 -14.79
CA ILE A 160 -1.83 4.31 -16.08
C ILE A 160 -0.85 3.13 -16.10
N PHE A 161 -1.13 2.11 -16.88
CA PHE A 161 -0.22 0.99 -17.10
C PHE A 161 0.65 1.25 -18.34
N GLU A 162 1.94 1.49 -18.13
CA GLU A 162 2.92 1.59 -19.23
C GLU A 162 3.32 0.22 -19.81
N GLY A 163 3.05 -0.86 -19.08
CA GLY A 163 3.22 -2.25 -19.46
C GLY A 163 1.90 -3.02 -19.50
N ASP A 164 2.01 -4.34 -19.57
CA ASP A 164 0.85 -5.24 -19.61
C ASP A 164 1.00 -6.36 -18.56
N PRO A 165 0.96 -6.02 -17.24
CA PRO A 165 1.12 -6.98 -16.17
C PRO A 165 -0.03 -7.99 -16.12
N HIS A 166 0.20 -9.09 -15.43
CA HIS A 166 -0.86 -9.98 -15.01
C HIS A 166 -1.60 -9.37 -13.81
N LEU A 167 -2.89 -9.11 -13.95
CA LEU A 167 -3.76 -8.67 -12.85
C LEU A 167 -4.46 -9.88 -12.24
N ARG A 168 -4.37 -10.03 -10.93
CA ARG A 168 -5.16 -11.02 -10.21
C ARG A 168 -6.62 -10.58 -10.12
N ILE A 169 -7.58 -11.50 -10.21
CA ILE A 169 -8.99 -11.21 -10.00
C ILE A 169 -9.17 -10.48 -8.65
N GLY A 170 -9.89 -9.36 -8.65
CA GLY A 170 -10.08 -8.52 -7.48
C GLY A 170 -8.97 -7.49 -7.24
N THR A 171 -8.17 -7.17 -8.25
CA THR A 171 -7.07 -6.19 -8.16
C THR A 171 -7.54 -4.81 -7.68
N PHE A 172 -8.68 -4.32 -8.16
CA PHE A 172 -9.26 -3.03 -7.77
C PHE A 172 -10.26 -3.14 -6.62
N GLY A 173 -10.71 -4.34 -6.28
CA GLY A 173 -11.65 -4.57 -5.18
C GLY A 173 -13.08 -4.12 -5.44
N THR A 174 -13.49 -3.98 -6.68
CA THR A 174 -14.85 -3.58 -7.06
C THR A 174 -15.88 -4.68 -6.76
N ALA A 175 -17.17 -4.31 -6.68
CA ALA A 175 -18.25 -5.28 -6.45
C ALA A 175 -18.33 -6.35 -7.56
N ALA A 176 -18.06 -5.97 -8.83
CA ALA A 176 -18.06 -6.91 -9.96
C ALA A 176 -16.95 -7.96 -9.83
N GLU A 177 -15.75 -7.53 -9.43
CA GLU A 177 -14.63 -8.44 -9.16
C GLU A 177 -14.92 -9.34 -7.95
N ALA A 178 -15.53 -8.80 -6.90
CA ALA A 178 -15.89 -9.54 -5.69
C ALA A 178 -16.85 -10.70 -5.99
N GLN A 179 -17.89 -10.46 -6.81
CA GLN A 179 -18.86 -11.48 -7.20
C GLN A 179 -18.24 -12.65 -7.96
N ASN A 180 -17.19 -12.39 -8.74
CA ASN A 180 -16.55 -13.38 -9.61
C ASN A 180 -15.30 -14.02 -9.00
N SER A 181 -14.77 -13.46 -7.90
CA SER A 181 -13.47 -13.90 -7.35
C SER A 181 -13.52 -15.20 -6.55
N GLY A 182 -14.66 -15.51 -5.92
CA GLY A 182 -14.77 -16.60 -4.94
C GLY A 182 -13.92 -16.41 -3.67
N PHE A 183 -13.27 -15.28 -3.45
CA PHE A 183 -12.42 -15.04 -2.29
C PHE A 183 -13.23 -14.65 -1.06
N GLU A 184 -12.99 -15.34 0.05
CA GLU A 184 -13.69 -15.13 1.33
C GLU A 184 -13.55 -13.69 1.87
N VAL A 185 -12.43 -13.03 1.56
CA VAL A 185 -12.18 -11.63 1.98
C VAL A 185 -13.27 -10.69 1.47
N PHE A 186 -13.76 -10.88 0.25
CA PHE A 186 -14.85 -10.07 -0.29
C PHE A 186 -16.20 -10.41 0.35
N GLN A 187 -16.44 -11.67 0.69
CA GLN A 187 -17.71 -12.09 1.33
C GLN A 187 -17.87 -11.47 2.72
N LYS A 188 -16.78 -11.15 3.39
CA LYS A 188 -16.76 -10.53 4.72
C LYS A 188 -16.73 -8.99 4.67
N MET A 189 -16.44 -8.40 3.52
CA MET A 189 -16.35 -6.96 3.38
C MET A 189 -17.75 -6.35 3.16
N PRO A 190 -18.18 -5.35 3.96
CA PRO A 190 -19.43 -4.65 3.72
C PRO A 190 -19.46 -4.01 2.33
N ALA A 191 -20.60 -4.08 1.62
CA ALA A 191 -20.72 -3.57 0.25
C ALA A 191 -20.36 -2.07 0.10
N VAL A 192 -20.56 -1.29 1.16
CA VAL A 192 -20.19 0.13 1.21
C VAL A 192 -18.66 0.38 1.11
N LEU A 193 -17.86 -0.64 1.41
CA LEU A 193 -16.39 -0.55 1.35
C LEU A 193 -15.81 -0.96 -0.01
N TYR A 194 -16.64 -1.36 -0.99
CA TYR A 194 -16.14 -1.63 -2.33
C TYR A 194 -15.87 -0.32 -3.09
N PRO A 195 -14.68 -0.15 -3.69
CA PRO A 195 -14.45 0.90 -4.65
C PRO A 195 -15.47 0.84 -5.78
N LYS A 196 -15.97 2.00 -6.22
CA LYS A 196 -16.95 2.07 -7.30
C LYS A 196 -16.22 1.99 -8.65
N ALA A 197 -16.57 1.01 -9.47
CA ALA A 197 -15.96 0.83 -10.79
C ALA A 197 -16.11 2.07 -11.69
N GLU A 198 -17.22 2.80 -11.55
CA GLU A 198 -17.49 4.05 -12.27
C GLU A 198 -16.52 5.19 -11.95
N ASN A 199 -15.86 5.13 -10.78
CA ASN A 199 -14.86 6.09 -10.36
C ASN A 199 -13.44 5.73 -10.82
N ILE A 200 -13.27 4.56 -11.47
CA ILE A 200 -11.95 4.04 -11.86
C ILE A 200 -11.83 4.12 -13.40
N THR A 201 -10.79 4.80 -13.83
CA THR A 201 -10.37 4.81 -15.25
C THR A 201 -8.98 4.19 -15.38
N VAL A 202 -8.76 3.47 -16.47
CA VAL A 202 -7.49 2.80 -16.75
C VAL A 202 -7.00 3.18 -18.14
N THR A 203 -5.75 3.66 -18.22
CA THR A 203 -5.01 3.76 -19.47
C THR A 203 -4.08 2.57 -19.59
N CYS A 204 -4.15 1.82 -20.68
CA CYS A 204 -3.33 0.63 -20.90
C CYS A 204 -3.14 0.33 -22.40
N GLN A 205 -2.35 -0.70 -22.71
CA GLN A 205 -2.18 -1.18 -24.08
C GLN A 205 -3.49 -1.77 -24.61
N PRO A 206 -4.07 -1.23 -25.71
CA PRO A 206 -5.29 -1.76 -26.28
C PRO A 206 -5.19 -3.24 -26.64
N GLY A 207 -6.18 -4.03 -26.20
CA GLY A 207 -6.22 -5.48 -26.45
C GLY A 207 -5.25 -6.33 -25.64
N GLY A 208 -4.44 -5.72 -24.78
CA GLY A 208 -3.57 -6.41 -23.81
C GLY A 208 -4.36 -7.09 -22.69
N LYS A 209 -3.64 -7.72 -21.76
CA LYS A 209 -4.24 -8.41 -20.58
C LYS A 209 -5.00 -7.44 -19.70
N VAL A 210 -4.43 -6.24 -19.43
CA VAL A 210 -5.09 -5.19 -18.66
C VAL A 210 -6.37 -4.72 -19.34
N SER A 211 -6.34 -4.48 -20.66
CA SER A 211 -7.51 -4.09 -21.45
C SER A 211 -8.62 -5.17 -21.40
N GLN A 212 -8.23 -6.46 -21.51
CA GLN A 212 -9.17 -7.58 -21.39
C GLN A 212 -9.81 -7.63 -20.00
N TYR A 213 -8.98 -7.45 -18.96
CA TYR A 213 -9.43 -7.39 -17.57
C TYR A 213 -10.45 -6.26 -17.34
N CYS A 214 -10.15 -5.04 -17.83
CA CYS A 214 -11.05 -3.90 -17.70
C CYS A 214 -12.43 -4.19 -18.35
N LYS A 215 -12.45 -4.80 -19.53
CA LYS A 215 -13.69 -5.20 -20.22
C LYS A 215 -14.48 -6.25 -19.43
N GLU A 216 -13.79 -7.24 -18.86
CA GLU A 216 -14.42 -8.32 -18.10
C GLU A 216 -15.12 -7.79 -16.83
N TYR A 217 -14.50 -6.83 -16.13
CA TYR A 217 -15.00 -6.31 -14.85
C TYR A 217 -15.68 -4.94 -14.92
N GLY A 218 -15.92 -4.42 -16.15
CA GLY A 218 -16.64 -3.17 -16.36
C GLY A 218 -15.91 -1.92 -15.91
N ILE A 219 -14.56 -1.94 -15.92
CA ILE A 219 -13.71 -0.80 -15.61
C ILE A 219 -13.50 0.01 -16.89
N LEU A 220 -13.62 1.34 -16.80
CA LEU A 220 -13.53 2.23 -17.97
C LEU A 220 -12.07 2.34 -18.47
N GLU A 221 -11.84 1.91 -19.71
CA GLU A 221 -10.58 2.09 -20.43
C GLU A 221 -10.60 3.42 -21.20
N VAL A 222 -9.56 4.26 -21.05
CA VAL A 222 -9.42 5.58 -21.67
C VAL A 222 -8.08 5.74 -22.38
#